data_02b6ab931ad2946b904ea2814c796b69
#
_entry.id   02b6ab931ad2946b904ea2814c796b69
#
_cell.length_a   1.000
_cell.length_b   1.000
_cell.length_c   1.000
_cell.angle_alpha   90.00
_cell.angle_beta   90.00
_cell.angle_gamma   90.00
#
_symmetry.space_group_name_H-M   'P 1'
#
loop_
_entity.id
_entity.type
_entity.pdbx_description
1 polymer ?
#
loop_
_entity_poly.entity_id
_entity_poly.type
_entity_poly.pdbx_seq_one_letter_code
_entity_poly.pdbx_strand_id
1 'polypeptide(L)'
;MTCIYHSIHIGNRQAIYIYINYLYFGYYILHIPREIPRLQKPAHCGTISGNIQRHSRMEDHMIVIIQKNTQEPALRQLAVRLMNQGVRIGRTPGRDADVLTLVGDTWRLDPEGLAALPYVLDVRRITPPYRLASRAAHPDNTVVEVGSARIGAEFCLIAGPCSVESQVQMAGVARRVKAAGAQLLRGGVFKPRTSPYSFQGLGQPGISMLTEAGHEAGLPVVTEITDPRQLEDLDQVDILQVGARNMQNFALLQALGQVRKPVLLKRGMSSTVTELLQAAEYILAGGNERVILCERGIRTFETDSRATLDIAAIPVLKKLTHLPVIVDPSHAAGRAELVAPLALAAVAAGADGLMVEVHDRPACALSDGAQALSCDQFDRLAGQVRELLPHACR
;
A
#
# COMPACT_ATOMS: atom_id res chain seq x y z
N MET A 1 -11.81 -16.00 3.12
CA MET A 1 -11.08 -17.14 3.70
C MET A 1 -12.06 -17.97 4.51
N THR A 2 -12.51 -19.08 3.96
CA THR A 2 -13.50 -19.94 4.63
C THR A 2 -12.70 -20.97 5.43
N CYS A 3 -12.68 -20.86 6.75
CA CYS A 3 -12.18 -21.90 7.62
C CYS A 3 -13.22 -23.01 7.68
N ILE A 4 -12.93 -24.16 7.08
CA ILE A 4 -13.77 -25.36 7.22
C ILE A 4 -13.25 -26.09 8.45
N TYR A 5 -14.09 -26.14 9.50
CA TYR A 5 -13.84 -26.94 10.68
C TYR A 5 -14.39 -28.35 10.43
N HIS A 6 -13.54 -29.35 10.45
CA HIS A 6 -13.97 -30.74 10.54
C HIS A 6 -13.63 -31.27 11.92
N SER A 7 -14.67 -31.65 12.68
CA SER A 7 -14.49 -32.42 13.91
C SER A 7 -14.66 -33.90 13.59
N ILE A 8 -13.64 -34.69 13.88
CA ILE A 8 -13.71 -36.17 13.80
C ILE A 8 -13.75 -36.71 15.23
N HIS A 9 -14.79 -37.47 15.54
CA HIS A 9 -14.92 -38.17 16.82
C HIS A 9 -14.22 -39.53 16.70
N ILE A 10 -13.18 -39.77 17.46
CA ILE A 10 -12.55 -41.08 17.64
C ILE A 10 -12.51 -41.34 19.15
N GLY A 11 -13.47 -42.17 19.62
CA GLY A 11 -13.60 -42.49 21.03
C GLY A 11 -13.97 -41.26 21.89
N ASN A 12 -13.86 -41.34 23.20
CA ASN A 12 -14.28 -40.29 24.17
C ASN A 12 -13.38 -39.04 24.19
N ARG A 13 -12.69 -38.69 23.12
CA ARG A 13 -11.83 -37.48 23.05
C ARG A 13 -12.12 -36.67 21.78
N GLN A 14 -12.32 -35.40 21.96
CA GLN A 14 -12.49 -34.42 20.87
C GLN A 14 -11.11 -33.84 20.47
N ALA A 15 -10.69 -34.07 19.23
CA ALA A 15 -9.50 -33.45 18.66
C ALA A 15 -9.93 -32.42 17.59
N ILE A 16 -9.46 -31.19 17.71
CA ILE A 16 -9.70 -30.12 16.74
C ILE A 16 -8.45 -30.02 15.84
N TYR A 17 -8.63 -30.28 14.55
CA TYR A 17 -7.58 -30.10 13.54
C TYR A 17 -7.79 -28.77 12.82
N ILE A 18 -6.77 -27.91 12.81
CA ILE A 18 -6.76 -26.67 12.05
C ILE A 18 -5.89 -26.93 10.80
N TYR A 19 -6.53 -26.94 9.62
CA TYR A 19 -5.82 -26.97 8.34
C TYR A 19 -5.58 -25.55 7.84
N ILE A 20 -4.31 -25.16 7.71
CA ILE A 20 -3.92 -23.92 7.03
C ILE A 20 -3.44 -24.33 5.63
N ASN A 21 -4.25 -24.08 4.60
CA ASN A 21 -3.87 -24.28 3.21
C ASN A 21 -2.99 -23.12 2.74
N TYR A 22 -1.69 -23.36 2.61
CA TYR A 22 -0.82 -22.58 1.76
C TYR A 22 -0.68 -23.29 0.40
N LEU A 23 -1.22 -22.68 -0.64
CA LEU A 23 -0.89 -23.04 -2.02
C LEU A 23 0.57 -22.60 -2.28
N TYR A 24 1.42 -23.57 -2.38
CA TYR A 24 2.83 -23.73 -2.71
C TYR A 24 3.67 -24.19 -1.50
N PHE A 25 4.14 -25.44 -1.63
CA PHE A 25 5.02 -26.23 -0.75
C PHE A 25 4.40 -26.91 0.49
N GLY A 26 4.26 -28.22 0.37
CA GLY A 26 4.43 -29.22 1.42
C GLY A 26 3.49 -29.13 2.63
N TYR A 27 2.71 -30.18 2.82
CA TYR A 27 1.88 -30.37 4.02
C TYR A 27 2.76 -30.48 5.27
N TYR A 28 2.52 -29.63 6.28
CA TYR A 28 3.02 -29.85 7.63
C TYR A 28 1.84 -29.98 8.59
N ILE A 29 1.76 -31.13 9.28
CA ILE A 29 0.80 -31.37 10.36
C ILE A 29 1.43 -30.92 11.67
N LEU A 30 0.89 -29.86 12.30
CA LEU A 30 1.23 -29.46 13.66
C LEU A 30 0.29 -30.16 14.64
N HIS A 31 0.82 -31.06 15.44
CA HIS A 31 0.10 -31.74 16.53
C HIS A 31 0.33 -30.95 17.82
N ILE A 32 -0.72 -30.35 18.39
CA ILE A 32 -0.66 -29.68 19.68
C ILE A 32 -1.53 -30.45 20.66
N PRO A 33 -0.93 -31.12 21.68
CA PRO A 33 -1.70 -31.67 22.79
C PRO A 33 -2.03 -30.56 23.77
N ARG A 34 -3.30 -30.38 24.12
CA ARG A 34 -3.72 -29.53 25.24
C ARG A 34 -4.33 -30.38 26.34
N GLU A 35 -3.66 -30.45 27.48
CA GLU A 35 -4.31 -30.66 28.76
C GLU A 35 -4.50 -29.29 29.43
N ILE A 36 -5.75 -28.88 29.70
CA ILE A 36 -6.08 -27.68 30.44
C ILE A 36 -6.68 -28.13 31.77
N PRO A 37 -6.08 -27.81 32.95
CA PRO A 37 -6.72 -27.99 34.23
C PRO A 37 -7.89 -26.99 34.37
N ARG A 38 -9.07 -27.50 34.83
CA ARG A 38 -10.24 -26.69 35.19
C ARG A 38 -9.88 -25.82 36.41
N LEU A 39 -9.82 -24.50 36.23
CA LEU A 39 -9.83 -23.53 37.29
C LEU A 39 -11.27 -23.14 37.63
N GLN A 40 -11.62 -23.29 38.91
CA GLN A 40 -12.91 -22.88 39.52
C GLN A 40 -13.05 -21.35 39.49
N LYS A 41 -14.26 -20.86 39.22
CA LYS A 41 -14.60 -19.43 39.26
C LYS A 41 -14.61 -18.92 40.69
N PRO A 42 -14.01 -17.79 41.02
CA PRO A 42 -14.37 -17.02 42.21
C PRO A 42 -15.53 -16.07 41.91
N ALA A 43 -16.42 -15.96 42.86
CA ALA A 43 -17.55 -15.03 42.87
C ALA A 43 -17.11 -13.63 43.27
N HIS A 44 -17.79 -12.61 42.71
CA HIS A 44 -17.84 -11.20 43.09
C HIS A 44 -16.56 -10.37 42.98
N CYS A 45 -16.56 -9.45 42.06
CA CYS A 45 -16.13 -8.07 42.33
C CYS A 45 -16.63 -7.08 41.26
N GLY A 46 -16.95 -5.89 41.73
CA GLY A 46 -17.75 -4.85 41.19
C GLY A 46 -17.21 -4.20 39.90
N THR A 47 -18.10 -3.59 39.22
CA THR A 47 -17.99 -2.70 38.08
C THR A 47 -17.05 -1.53 38.38
N ILE A 48 -15.92 -1.49 37.67
CA ILE A 48 -15.16 -0.26 37.41
C ILE A 48 -15.15 -0.07 35.90
N SER A 49 -15.96 0.87 35.41
CA SER A 49 -15.94 1.32 34.03
C SER A 49 -14.71 2.21 33.81
N GLY A 50 -13.66 1.64 33.34
CA GLY A 50 -12.51 2.32 32.77
C GLY A 50 -12.38 1.86 31.32
N ASN A 51 -12.67 2.74 30.36
CA ASN A 51 -12.42 2.53 28.94
C ASN A 51 -10.91 2.35 28.69
N ILE A 52 -10.42 1.13 28.86
CA ILE A 52 -9.12 0.72 28.32
C ILE A 52 -9.42 0.11 26.94
N GLN A 53 -9.27 0.90 25.90
CA GLN A 53 -9.12 0.38 24.55
C GLN A 53 -7.92 -0.59 24.56
N ARG A 54 -8.20 -1.88 24.76
CA ARG A 54 -7.23 -2.93 24.45
C ARG A 54 -7.11 -3.01 22.94
N HIS A 55 -6.16 -2.27 22.37
CA HIS A 55 -5.59 -2.64 21.09
C HIS A 55 -5.08 -4.08 21.28
N SER A 56 -5.72 -5.03 20.61
CA SER A 56 -5.19 -6.38 20.50
C SER A 56 -3.87 -6.28 19.76
N ARG A 57 -2.75 -6.26 20.49
CA ARG A 57 -1.42 -6.31 19.89
C ARG A 57 -1.34 -7.61 19.11
N MET A 58 -1.35 -7.51 17.80
CA MET A 58 -1.02 -8.62 16.94
C MET A 58 0.40 -9.06 17.29
N GLU A 59 0.55 -10.30 17.77
CA GLU A 59 1.86 -10.85 18.06
C GLU A 59 2.54 -11.22 16.75
N ASP A 60 3.67 -10.60 16.48
CA ASP A 60 4.49 -10.95 15.32
C ASP A 60 5.17 -12.30 15.54
N HIS A 61 5.30 -13.06 14.47
CA HIS A 61 5.88 -14.41 14.50
C HIS A 61 7.08 -14.52 13.56
N MET A 62 8.17 -15.14 14.07
CA MET A 62 9.33 -15.51 13.29
C MET A 62 9.73 -16.96 13.63
N ILE A 63 10.17 -17.70 12.63
CA ILE A 63 10.71 -19.05 12.79
C ILE A 63 12.21 -18.99 12.55
N VAL A 64 12.97 -19.59 13.46
CA VAL A 64 14.42 -19.83 13.31
C VAL A 64 14.64 -21.33 13.35
N ILE A 65 15.17 -21.89 12.27
CA ILE A 65 15.52 -23.30 12.15
C ILE A 65 16.98 -23.43 12.59
N ILE A 66 17.23 -24.28 13.59
CA ILE A 66 18.56 -24.48 14.16
C ILE A 66 19.01 -25.93 14.02
N GLN A 67 20.32 -26.14 14.02
CA GLN A 67 20.91 -27.48 14.03
C GLN A 67 20.45 -28.26 15.26
N LYS A 68 20.12 -29.54 15.08
CA LYS A 68 19.56 -30.40 16.13
C LYS A 68 20.44 -30.51 17.38
N ASN A 69 21.75 -30.53 17.20
CA ASN A 69 22.73 -30.72 18.27
C ASN A 69 23.32 -29.38 18.78
N THR A 70 22.58 -28.28 18.59
CA THR A 70 23.02 -26.97 19.09
C THR A 70 23.19 -27.01 20.60
N GLN A 71 24.37 -26.57 21.07
CA GLN A 71 24.70 -26.60 22.48
C GLN A 71 23.78 -25.73 23.33
N GLU A 72 23.30 -26.27 24.44
CA GLU A 72 22.35 -25.61 25.35
C GLU A 72 22.82 -24.22 25.85
N PRO A 73 24.11 -23.99 26.16
CA PRO A 73 24.58 -22.66 26.53
C PRO A 73 24.38 -21.58 25.44
N ALA A 74 24.60 -21.95 24.16
CA ALA A 74 24.40 -21.04 23.04
C ALA A 74 22.92 -20.68 22.88
N LEU A 75 22.02 -21.63 23.02
CA LEU A 75 20.57 -21.43 22.98
C LEU A 75 20.08 -20.56 24.13
N ARG A 76 20.60 -20.77 25.35
CA ARG A 76 20.27 -19.93 26.52
C ARG A 76 20.70 -18.49 26.29
N GLN A 77 21.91 -18.27 25.78
CA GLN A 77 22.42 -16.94 25.49
C GLN A 77 21.54 -16.23 24.43
N LEU A 78 21.16 -16.92 23.36
CA LEU A 78 20.23 -16.41 22.35
C LEU A 78 18.86 -16.08 22.99
N ALA A 79 18.32 -17.00 23.82
CA ALA A 79 17.04 -16.81 24.47
C ALA A 79 17.03 -15.55 25.36
N VAL A 80 18.04 -15.38 26.22
CA VAL A 80 18.16 -14.19 27.07
C VAL A 80 18.23 -12.91 26.23
N ARG A 81 19.01 -12.91 25.15
CA ARG A 81 19.11 -11.77 24.23
C ARG A 81 17.77 -11.40 23.63
N LEU A 82 17.00 -12.39 23.14
CA LEU A 82 15.70 -12.19 22.49
C LEU A 82 14.61 -11.80 23.50
N MET A 83 14.61 -12.40 24.69
CA MET A 83 13.67 -12.04 25.77
C MET A 83 13.86 -10.60 26.24
N ASN A 84 15.10 -10.11 26.31
CA ASN A 84 15.40 -8.70 26.62
C ASN A 84 14.88 -7.72 25.53
N GLN A 85 14.58 -8.23 24.34
CA GLN A 85 13.97 -7.47 23.23
C GLN A 85 12.43 -7.64 23.16
N GLY A 86 11.80 -8.22 24.19
CA GLY A 86 10.35 -8.39 24.25
C GLY A 86 9.82 -9.60 23.46
N VAL A 87 10.68 -10.56 23.12
CA VAL A 87 10.32 -11.73 22.32
C VAL A 87 10.23 -12.98 23.20
N ARG A 88 9.13 -13.71 23.09
CA ARG A 88 8.95 -15.04 23.71
C ARG A 88 9.43 -16.11 22.74
N ILE A 89 10.04 -17.16 23.27
CA ILE A 89 10.65 -18.23 22.48
C ILE A 89 10.01 -19.56 22.85
N GLY A 90 9.48 -20.26 21.84
CA GLY A 90 9.12 -21.68 21.92
C GLY A 90 10.15 -22.50 21.16
N ARG A 91 10.53 -23.69 21.68
CA ARG A 91 11.35 -24.67 20.96
C ARG A 91 10.53 -25.91 20.68
N THR A 92 10.53 -26.33 19.43
CA THR A 92 9.90 -27.58 18.99
C THR A 92 10.99 -28.47 18.39
N PRO A 93 11.30 -29.65 19.00
CA PRO A 93 12.26 -30.58 18.46
C PRO A 93 11.75 -31.20 17.15
N GLY A 94 12.55 -31.15 16.10
CA GLY A 94 12.27 -31.81 14.82
C GLY A 94 13.09 -33.11 14.65
N ARG A 95 12.92 -33.78 13.50
CA ARG A 95 13.69 -34.98 13.19
C ARG A 95 15.15 -34.65 12.86
N ASP A 96 15.36 -33.67 11.99
CA ASP A 96 16.67 -33.33 11.43
C ASP A 96 17.18 -31.97 11.91
N ALA A 97 16.30 -31.12 12.39
CA ALA A 97 16.58 -29.78 12.91
C ALA A 97 15.54 -29.41 13.98
N ASP A 98 15.88 -28.50 14.88
CA ASP A 98 14.93 -27.93 15.83
C ASP A 98 14.39 -26.59 15.31
N VAL A 99 13.15 -26.28 15.71
CA VAL A 99 12.46 -25.06 15.32
C VAL A 99 12.27 -24.16 16.53
N LEU A 100 12.81 -22.97 16.50
CA LEU A 100 12.48 -21.91 17.45
C LEU A 100 11.36 -21.06 16.90
N THR A 101 10.25 -20.98 17.63
CA THR A 101 9.14 -20.06 17.33
C THR A 101 9.31 -18.83 18.17
N LEU A 102 9.52 -17.68 17.55
CA LEU A 102 9.67 -16.39 18.19
C LEU A 102 8.35 -15.63 18.09
N VAL A 103 7.84 -15.13 19.21
CA VAL A 103 6.52 -14.44 19.30
C VAL A 103 6.67 -13.15 20.09
N GLY A 104 6.15 -12.04 19.57
CA GLY A 104 6.23 -10.72 20.21
C GLY A 104 6.82 -9.68 19.26
N ASP A 105 7.66 -8.79 19.77
CA ASP A 105 8.25 -7.68 18.99
C ASP A 105 9.30 -8.17 17.97
N THR A 106 9.00 -9.24 17.21
CA THR A 106 9.97 -9.86 16.27
C THR A 106 10.33 -8.95 15.10
N TRP A 107 9.57 -7.91 14.85
CA TRP A 107 9.85 -6.91 13.80
C TRP A 107 11.15 -6.12 14.05
N ARG A 108 11.57 -6.00 15.33
CA ARG A 108 12.84 -5.36 15.74
C ARG A 108 14.06 -6.24 15.54
N LEU A 109 13.83 -7.54 15.33
CA LEU A 109 14.92 -8.48 15.16
C LEU A 109 15.55 -8.33 13.78
N ASP A 110 16.85 -8.43 13.71
CA ASP A 110 17.62 -8.52 12.49
C ASP A 110 17.66 -9.98 12.00
N PRO A 111 16.96 -10.34 10.90
CA PRO A 111 16.97 -11.71 10.40
C PRO A 111 18.34 -12.14 9.88
N GLU A 112 19.11 -11.21 9.29
CA GLU A 112 20.45 -11.49 8.75
C GLU A 112 21.42 -11.76 9.87
N GLY A 113 21.39 -10.97 10.95
CA GLY A 113 22.18 -11.20 12.15
C GLY A 113 21.83 -12.50 12.88
N LEU A 114 20.56 -12.96 12.80
CA LEU A 114 20.17 -14.28 13.31
C LEU A 114 20.66 -15.40 12.39
N ALA A 115 20.55 -15.23 11.07
CA ALA A 115 21.02 -16.20 10.08
C ALA A 115 22.55 -16.38 10.10
N ALA A 116 23.30 -15.36 10.50
CA ALA A 116 24.75 -15.40 10.61
C ALA A 116 25.26 -16.25 11.80
N LEU A 117 24.37 -16.68 12.71
CA LEU A 117 24.78 -17.54 13.83
C LEU A 117 25.14 -18.95 13.32
N PRO A 118 26.27 -19.54 13.76
CA PRO A 118 26.82 -20.77 13.15
C PRO A 118 25.94 -22.02 13.30
N TYR A 119 24.97 -21.97 14.19
CA TYR A 119 24.02 -23.05 14.44
C TYR A 119 22.63 -22.80 13.83
N VAL A 120 22.40 -21.64 13.18
CA VAL A 120 21.15 -21.31 12.49
C VAL A 120 21.23 -21.81 11.05
N LEU A 121 20.23 -22.56 10.64
CA LEU A 121 20.10 -23.11 9.29
C LEU A 121 19.24 -22.21 8.40
N ASP A 122 18.19 -21.62 8.97
CA ASP A 122 17.27 -20.75 8.22
C ASP A 122 16.49 -19.83 9.18
N VAL A 123 16.10 -18.66 8.69
CA VAL A 123 15.27 -17.69 9.42
C VAL A 123 14.11 -17.28 8.53
N ARG A 124 12.88 -17.48 9.02
CA ARG A 124 11.64 -17.13 8.28
C ARG A 124 10.77 -16.21 9.10
N ARG A 125 10.52 -15.04 8.58
CA ARG A 125 9.49 -14.15 9.10
C ARG A 125 8.12 -14.64 8.62
N ILE A 126 7.20 -14.93 9.55
CA ILE A 126 5.82 -15.36 9.22
C ILE A 126 4.92 -14.14 9.02
N THR A 127 5.18 -13.07 9.74
CA THR A 127 4.49 -11.79 9.59
C THR A 127 5.08 -10.99 8.42
N PRO A 128 4.24 -10.29 7.64
CA PRO A 128 4.73 -9.38 6.60
C PRO A 128 5.69 -8.33 7.17
N PRO A 129 6.68 -7.86 6.39
CA PRO A 129 7.66 -6.84 6.82
C PRO A 129 7.05 -5.42 6.90
N TYR A 130 5.74 -5.29 6.91
CA TYR A 130 4.94 -4.07 7.10
C TYR A 130 3.81 -4.39 8.09
N ARG A 131 3.57 -3.49 9.03
CA ARG A 131 2.61 -3.71 10.13
C ARG A 131 1.46 -2.74 10.06
N LEU A 132 1.74 -1.43 10.08
CA LEU A 132 0.73 -0.38 10.03
C LEU A 132 -0.05 -0.40 8.71
N ALA A 133 0.64 -0.69 7.61
CA ALA A 133 0.01 -0.86 6.29
C ALA A 133 -0.79 -2.16 6.14
N SER A 134 -0.68 -3.11 7.09
CA SER A 134 -1.33 -4.43 6.99
C SER A 134 -2.80 -4.36 7.38
N ARG A 135 -3.66 -4.99 6.57
CA ARG A 135 -5.08 -5.20 6.92
C ARG A 135 -5.27 -5.96 8.23
N ALA A 136 -4.33 -6.79 8.62
CA ALA A 136 -4.39 -7.52 9.87
C ALA A 136 -4.25 -6.60 11.10
N ALA A 137 -3.54 -5.47 10.97
CA ALA A 137 -3.44 -4.45 12.03
C ALA A 137 -4.63 -3.46 12.01
N HIS A 138 -5.20 -3.23 10.81
CA HIS A 138 -6.33 -2.33 10.60
C HIS A 138 -7.37 -3.02 9.69
N PRO A 139 -8.36 -3.75 10.26
CA PRO A 139 -9.32 -4.56 9.50
C PRO A 139 -10.22 -3.75 8.56
N ASP A 140 -10.62 -2.56 8.97
CA ASP A 140 -11.51 -1.67 8.23
C ASP A 140 -10.74 -0.92 7.13
N ASN A 141 -11.43 -0.54 6.05
CA ASN A 141 -10.81 0.26 5.00
C ASN A 141 -10.52 1.68 5.50
N THR A 142 -9.31 2.17 5.22
CA THR A 142 -8.98 3.58 5.42
C THR A 142 -9.71 4.43 4.39
N VAL A 143 -10.33 5.50 4.86
CA VAL A 143 -10.94 6.54 4.02
C VAL A 143 -10.12 7.82 4.15
N VAL A 144 -9.60 8.30 3.03
CA VAL A 144 -8.86 9.57 2.97
C VAL A 144 -9.79 10.67 2.46
N GLU A 145 -10.14 11.60 3.34
CA GLU A 145 -11.02 12.72 3.01
C GLU A 145 -10.22 13.93 2.53
N VAL A 146 -10.58 14.47 1.35
CA VAL A 146 -9.94 15.65 0.74
C VAL A 146 -11.01 16.50 0.07
N GLY A 147 -11.34 17.65 0.63
CA GLY A 147 -12.50 18.43 0.21
C GLY A 147 -13.78 17.59 0.32
N SER A 148 -14.49 17.42 -0.78
CA SER A 148 -15.67 16.54 -0.86
C SER A 148 -15.36 15.11 -1.26
N ALA A 149 -14.12 14.78 -1.63
CA ALA A 149 -13.73 13.43 -2.06
C ALA A 149 -13.47 12.53 -0.84
N ARG A 150 -13.99 11.29 -0.87
CA ARG A 150 -13.82 10.26 0.16
C ARG A 150 -13.17 9.03 -0.45
N ILE A 151 -11.84 9.10 -0.64
CA ILE A 151 -11.04 8.08 -1.33
C ILE A 151 -10.97 6.82 -0.46
N GLY A 152 -11.39 5.68 -1.02
CA GLY A 152 -11.50 4.40 -0.30
C GLY A 152 -12.93 4.06 0.15
N ALA A 153 -13.82 5.06 0.31
CA ALA A 153 -15.26 4.84 0.51
C ALA A 153 -16.02 4.94 -0.82
N GLU A 154 -15.67 5.91 -1.64
CA GLU A 154 -16.27 6.17 -2.94
C GLU A 154 -15.21 6.03 -4.05
N PHE A 155 -15.66 5.75 -5.27
CA PHE A 155 -14.76 5.71 -6.41
C PHE A 155 -14.29 7.12 -6.77
N CYS A 156 -12.97 7.33 -6.86
CA CYS A 156 -12.39 8.63 -7.06
C CYS A 156 -11.76 8.77 -8.47
N LEU A 157 -12.15 9.81 -9.23
CA LEU A 157 -11.51 10.21 -10.48
C LEU A 157 -10.57 11.40 -10.21
N ILE A 158 -9.26 11.19 -10.42
CA ILE A 158 -8.22 12.21 -10.39
C ILE A 158 -7.81 12.48 -11.84
N ALA A 159 -8.03 13.69 -12.33
CA ALA A 159 -7.77 14.01 -13.74
C ALA A 159 -7.08 15.36 -13.90
N GLY A 160 -6.29 15.51 -14.96
CA GLY A 160 -5.60 16.75 -15.29
C GLY A 160 -4.29 16.48 -16.06
N PRO A 161 -3.57 17.53 -16.46
CA PRO A 161 -2.40 17.37 -17.34
C PRO A 161 -1.21 16.71 -16.62
N CYS A 162 -0.30 16.14 -17.40
CA CYS A 162 0.96 15.62 -16.88
C CYS A 162 1.75 16.71 -16.18
N SER A 163 1.84 17.88 -16.80
CA SER A 163 2.49 19.07 -16.26
C SER A 163 1.62 20.31 -16.38
N VAL A 164 1.78 21.23 -15.41
CA VAL A 164 1.25 22.58 -15.50
C VAL A 164 2.08 23.35 -16.52
N GLU A 165 1.43 23.92 -17.54
CA GLU A 165 2.12 24.60 -18.65
C GLU A 165 1.71 26.07 -18.77
N SER A 166 0.45 26.41 -18.45
CA SER A 166 -0.07 27.77 -18.40
C SER A 166 -1.36 27.85 -17.60
N GLN A 167 -1.72 29.08 -17.15
CA GLN A 167 -3.01 29.33 -16.48
C GLN A 167 -4.21 28.99 -17.36
N VAL A 168 -4.12 29.33 -18.65
CA VAL A 168 -5.22 29.05 -19.62
C VAL A 168 -5.45 27.54 -19.78
N GLN A 169 -4.38 26.75 -19.91
CA GLN A 169 -4.46 25.30 -19.96
C GLN A 169 -5.10 24.75 -18.68
N MET A 170 -4.61 25.15 -17.49
CA MET A 170 -5.09 24.63 -16.21
C MET A 170 -6.56 24.95 -15.99
N ALA A 171 -6.98 26.21 -16.17
CA ALA A 171 -8.37 26.62 -16.01
C ALA A 171 -9.30 25.92 -17.03
N GLY A 172 -8.84 25.73 -18.27
CA GLY A 172 -9.60 25.02 -19.32
C GLY A 172 -9.80 23.56 -18.97
N VAL A 173 -8.72 22.84 -18.61
CA VAL A 173 -8.77 21.42 -18.25
C VAL A 173 -9.57 21.22 -16.95
N ALA A 174 -9.35 22.03 -15.92
CA ALA A 174 -10.04 21.93 -14.62
C ALA A 174 -11.57 21.94 -14.79
N ARG A 175 -12.10 22.93 -15.55
CA ARG A 175 -13.56 23.01 -15.82
C ARG A 175 -14.08 21.79 -16.54
N ARG A 176 -13.36 21.27 -17.56
CA ARG A 176 -13.77 20.10 -18.34
C ARG A 176 -13.76 18.83 -17.52
N VAL A 177 -12.69 18.57 -16.75
CA VAL A 177 -12.62 17.34 -15.95
C VAL A 177 -13.63 17.38 -14.78
N LYS A 178 -13.90 18.56 -14.20
CA LYS A 178 -14.98 18.73 -13.22
C LYS A 178 -16.34 18.38 -13.80
N ALA A 179 -16.67 18.93 -14.97
CA ALA A 179 -17.93 18.64 -15.65
C ALA A 179 -18.10 17.16 -15.99
N ALA A 180 -17.01 16.45 -16.32
CA ALA A 180 -16.99 15.00 -16.54
C ALA A 180 -17.14 14.18 -15.26
N GLY A 181 -17.00 14.79 -14.07
CA GLY A 181 -17.19 14.14 -12.77
C GLY A 181 -15.89 13.78 -12.05
N ALA A 182 -14.76 14.38 -12.41
CA ALA A 182 -13.55 14.27 -11.59
C ALA A 182 -13.76 14.94 -10.22
N GLN A 183 -13.22 14.32 -9.17
CA GLN A 183 -13.25 14.83 -7.80
C GLN A 183 -11.96 15.57 -7.42
N LEU A 184 -10.84 15.30 -8.11
CA LEU A 184 -9.56 15.96 -7.88
C LEU A 184 -8.90 16.36 -9.20
N LEU A 185 -8.20 17.51 -9.17
CA LEU A 185 -7.38 18.00 -10.26
C LEU A 185 -5.91 17.61 -10.00
N ARG A 186 -5.26 17.00 -10.99
CA ARG A 186 -3.82 16.79 -10.93
C ARG A 186 -3.08 17.73 -11.88
N GLY A 187 -1.85 18.07 -11.54
CA GLY A 187 -0.92 18.79 -12.42
C GLY A 187 0.50 18.74 -11.83
N GLY A 188 1.49 18.28 -12.59
CA GLY A 188 2.87 18.25 -12.13
C GLY A 188 3.51 19.63 -12.23
N VAL A 189 3.93 20.20 -11.10
CA VAL A 189 4.65 21.49 -11.06
C VAL A 189 6.16 21.30 -11.05
N PHE A 190 6.62 20.19 -10.49
CA PHE A 190 7.99 19.68 -10.55
C PHE A 190 8.00 18.39 -11.33
N LYS A 191 8.95 18.23 -12.27
CA LYS A 191 9.01 17.06 -13.15
C LYS A 191 10.41 16.41 -13.09
N PRO A 192 10.56 15.29 -12.37
CA PRO A 192 11.82 14.53 -12.42
C PRO A 192 11.95 13.90 -13.81
N ARG A 193 12.96 14.32 -14.57
CA ARG A 193 13.19 13.85 -15.95
C ARG A 193 14.51 13.08 -16.04
N THR A 194 14.52 12.06 -16.90
CA THR A 194 15.74 11.30 -17.20
C THR A 194 16.77 12.16 -17.95
N SER A 195 16.29 13.08 -18.82
CA SER A 195 17.16 14.04 -19.50
C SER A 195 17.07 15.42 -18.85
N PRO A 196 18.19 16.06 -18.54
CA PRO A 196 18.19 17.43 -17.98
C PRO A 196 17.70 18.48 -18.96
N TYR A 197 17.65 18.16 -20.25
CA TYR A 197 17.17 19.06 -21.31
C TYR A 197 15.65 19.01 -21.52
N SER A 198 14.97 18.06 -20.90
CA SER A 198 13.49 17.97 -20.95
C SER A 198 12.85 19.02 -20.05
N PHE A 199 11.59 19.36 -20.32
CA PHE A 199 10.82 20.29 -19.49
C PHE A 199 10.77 19.80 -18.03
N GLN A 200 11.26 20.64 -17.11
CA GLN A 200 11.41 20.30 -15.68
C GLN A 200 10.19 20.69 -14.82
N GLY A 201 9.15 21.25 -15.43
CA GLY A 201 8.03 21.89 -14.74
C GLY A 201 8.26 23.38 -14.52
N LEU A 202 7.19 24.09 -14.12
CA LEU A 202 7.25 25.53 -13.87
C LEU A 202 7.69 25.88 -12.43
N GLY A 203 7.75 24.89 -11.53
CA GLY A 203 8.06 25.15 -10.13
C GLY A 203 7.00 26.00 -9.43
N GLN A 204 7.42 26.96 -8.60
CA GLN A 204 6.53 27.83 -7.82
C GLN A 204 5.43 28.55 -8.65
N PRO A 205 5.70 29.15 -9.82
CA PRO A 205 4.61 29.70 -10.65
C PRO A 205 3.55 28.68 -11.03
N GLY A 206 3.96 27.43 -11.25
CA GLY A 206 3.04 26.34 -11.55
C GLY A 206 2.14 25.95 -10.38
N ILE A 207 2.61 26.13 -9.14
CA ILE A 207 1.80 25.87 -7.93
C ILE A 207 0.60 26.82 -7.91
N SER A 208 0.83 28.13 -8.07
CA SER A 208 -0.25 29.13 -8.10
C SER A 208 -1.27 28.83 -9.21
N MET A 209 -0.79 28.52 -10.42
CA MET A 209 -1.67 28.17 -11.56
C MET A 209 -2.54 26.94 -11.26
N LEU A 210 -1.99 25.92 -10.64
CA LEU A 210 -2.71 24.69 -10.27
C LEU A 210 -3.74 24.96 -9.18
N THR A 211 -3.35 25.65 -8.11
CA THR A 211 -4.22 25.91 -6.95
C THR A 211 -5.36 26.86 -7.30
N GLU A 212 -5.09 27.91 -8.07
CA GLU A 212 -6.14 28.82 -8.59
C GLU A 212 -7.15 28.07 -9.46
N ALA A 213 -6.67 27.28 -10.43
CA ALA A 213 -7.56 26.51 -11.30
C ALA A 213 -8.39 25.47 -10.53
N GLY A 214 -7.79 24.83 -9.52
CA GLY A 214 -8.49 23.92 -8.61
C GLY A 214 -9.56 24.65 -7.80
N HIS A 215 -9.23 25.78 -7.20
CA HIS A 215 -10.16 26.59 -6.43
C HIS A 215 -11.35 27.08 -7.28
N GLU A 216 -11.10 27.64 -8.46
CA GLU A 216 -12.14 28.09 -9.38
C GLU A 216 -13.09 26.95 -9.82
N ALA A 217 -12.56 25.75 -10.02
CA ALA A 217 -13.34 24.58 -10.40
C ALA A 217 -13.96 23.84 -9.20
N GLY A 218 -13.64 24.20 -7.96
CA GLY A 218 -14.04 23.49 -6.75
C GLY A 218 -13.47 22.06 -6.72
N LEU A 219 -12.21 21.90 -7.12
CA LEU A 219 -11.45 20.65 -7.12
C LEU A 219 -10.22 20.75 -6.22
N PRO A 220 -10.07 19.92 -5.19
CA PRO A 220 -8.79 19.77 -4.51
C PRO A 220 -7.70 19.34 -5.49
N VAL A 221 -6.44 19.74 -5.19
CA VAL A 221 -5.33 19.59 -6.12
C VAL A 221 -4.28 18.57 -5.68
N VAL A 222 -3.72 17.87 -6.66
CA VAL A 222 -2.65 16.86 -6.48
C VAL A 222 -1.44 17.27 -7.31
N THR A 223 -0.27 17.36 -6.69
CA THR A 223 1.00 17.53 -7.42
C THR A 223 2.11 16.67 -6.87
N GLU A 224 3.13 16.42 -7.70
CA GLU A 224 4.29 15.62 -7.31
C GLU A 224 5.27 16.44 -6.47
N ILE A 225 5.72 15.85 -5.34
CA ILE A 225 6.85 16.32 -4.54
C ILE A 225 8.05 15.44 -4.83
N THR A 226 9.22 16.06 -5.01
CA THR A 226 10.47 15.34 -5.36
C THR A 226 11.56 15.47 -4.29
N ASP A 227 11.45 16.49 -3.43
CA ASP A 227 12.43 16.83 -2.40
C ASP A 227 11.70 17.36 -1.14
N PRO A 228 12.08 16.95 0.08
CA PRO A 228 11.48 17.46 1.32
C PRO A 228 11.50 18.98 1.46
N ARG A 229 12.48 19.66 0.86
CA ARG A 229 12.59 21.13 0.88
C ARG A 229 11.43 21.85 0.19
N GLN A 230 10.69 21.14 -0.67
CA GLN A 230 9.51 21.67 -1.36
C GLN A 230 8.24 21.69 -0.50
N LEU A 231 8.28 21.13 0.73
CA LEU A 231 7.10 21.05 1.60
C LEU A 231 6.48 22.40 1.92
N GLU A 232 7.31 23.42 2.17
CA GLU A 232 6.83 24.79 2.44
C GLU A 232 6.17 25.41 1.22
N ASP A 233 6.74 25.22 0.03
CA ASP A 233 6.19 25.73 -1.24
C ASP A 233 4.83 25.09 -1.56
N LEU A 234 4.63 23.83 -1.18
CA LEU A 234 3.43 23.03 -1.47
C LEU A 234 2.34 23.12 -0.38
N ASP A 235 2.40 24.15 0.49
CA ASP A 235 1.42 24.29 1.56
C ASP A 235 -0.04 24.47 1.08
N GLN A 236 -0.25 25.05 -0.09
CA GLN A 236 -1.58 25.21 -0.70
C GLN A 236 -2.07 23.98 -1.49
N VAL A 237 -1.28 22.93 -1.61
CA VAL A 237 -1.64 21.71 -2.31
C VAL A 237 -2.32 20.72 -1.35
N ASP A 238 -3.39 20.08 -1.78
CA ASP A 238 -4.19 19.20 -0.93
C ASP A 238 -3.60 17.80 -0.78
N ILE A 239 -3.04 17.21 -1.85
CA ILE A 239 -2.42 15.88 -1.85
C ILE A 239 -1.01 15.97 -2.41
N LEU A 240 -0.03 15.41 -1.69
CA LEU A 240 1.34 15.29 -2.14
C LEU A 240 1.55 13.92 -2.81
N GLN A 241 1.91 13.92 -4.10
CA GLN A 241 2.20 12.70 -4.83
C GLN A 241 3.68 12.37 -4.74
N VAL A 242 4.01 11.15 -4.32
CA VAL A 242 5.35 10.57 -4.48
C VAL A 242 5.41 9.81 -5.81
N GLY A 243 6.23 10.30 -6.73
CA GLY A 243 6.42 9.66 -8.03
C GLY A 243 7.08 8.29 -7.92
N ALA A 244 6.85 7.43 -8.92
CA ALA A 244 7.36 6.05 -8.94
C ALA A 244 8.88 5.93 -8.77
N ARG A 245 9.65 6.94 -9.24
CA ARG A 245 11.11 6.98 -9.07
C ARG A 245 11.55 7.31 -7.65
N ASN A 246 10.66 7.89 -6.84
CA ASN A 246 10.89 8.30 -5.46
C ASN A 246 10.25 7.37 -4.43
N MET A 247 9.66 6.23 -4.85
CA MET A 247 9.06 5.27 -3.92
C MET A 247 10.06 4.78 -2.85
N GLN A 248 11.33 4.70 -3.19
CA GLN A 248 12.41 4.27 -2.29
C GLN A 248 13.26 5.44 -1.77
N ASN A 249 12.82 6.68 -1.95
CA ASN A 249 13.43 7.84 -1.32
C ASN A 249 13.00 7.93 0.15
N PHE A 250 13.61 7.12 1.00
CA PHE A 250 13.20 6.97 2.41
C PHE A 250 13.30 8.28 3.19
N ALA A 251 14.23 9.18 2.85
CA ALA A 251 14.33 10.50 3.47
C ALA A 251 13.07 11.36 3.16
N LEU A 252 12.60 11.32 1.90
CA LEU A 252 11.34 11.96 1.51
C LEU A 252 10.14 11.32 2.22
N LEU A 253 10.07 9.97 2.26
CA LEU A 253 8.96 9.26 2.92
C LEU A 253 8.89 9.56 4.41
N GLN A 254 10.05 9.64 5.10
CA GLN A 254 10.11 10.02 6.51
C GLN A 254 9.61 11.45 6.74
N ALA A 255 10.01 12.41 5.89
CA ALA A 255 9.51 13.79 5.98
C ALA A 255 7.99 13.86 5.75
N LEU A 256 7.46 13.09 4.78
CA LEU A 256 6.03 12.99 4.50
C LEU A 256 5.24 12.29 5.62
N GLY A 257 5.89 11.46 6.41
CA GLY A 257 5.31 10.88 7.63
C GLY A 257 5.02 11.92 8.72
N GLN A 258 5.71 13.05 8.72
CA GLN A 258 5.55 14.12 9.72
C GLN A 258 4.51 15.19 9.33
N VAL A 259 4.00 15.16 8.09
CA VAL A 259 3.00 16.12 7.62
C VAL A 259 1.59 15.57 7.77
N ARG A 260 0.59 16.48 7.83
CA ARG A 260 -0.83 16.08 7.93
C ARG A 260 -1.52 15.92 6.56
N LYS A 261 -0.82 16.28 5.47
CA LYS A 261 -1.39 16.18 4.12
C LYS A 261 -1.47 14.73 3.66
N PRO A 262 -2.52 14.33 2.92
CA PRO A 262 -2.57 13.04 2.27
C PRO A 262 -1.39 12.83 1.33
N VAL A 263 -0.89 11.60 1.27
CA VAL A 263 0.20 11.21 0.39
C VAL A 263 -0.29 10.15 -0.58
N LEU A 264 -0.20 10.44 -1.88
CA LEU A 264 -0.43 9.47 -2.95
C LEU A 264 0.91 8.86 -3.36
N LEU A 265 1.13 7.60 -2.96
CA LEU A 265 2.37 6.88 -3.17
C LEU A 265 2.27 5.98 -4.42
N LYS A 266 3.01 6.32 -5.48
CA LYS A 266 3.08 5.53 -6.71
C LYS A 266 4.07 4.38 -6.58
N ARG A 267 3.64 3.17 -7.02
CA ARG A 267 4.50 2.00 -7.09
C ARG A 267 5.69 2.22 -8.02
N GLY A 268 6.87 1.84 -7.59
CA GLY A 268 8.09 1.85 -8.39
C GLY A 268 7.99 0.88 -9.57
N MET A 269 8.63 1.23 -10.69
CA MET A 269 8.54 0.47 -11.96
C MET A 269 9.16 -0.93 -11.89
N SER A 270 10.01 -1.20 -10.90
CA SER A 270 10.64 -2.50 -10.67
C SER A 270 10.42 -2.99 -9.25
N SER A 271 9.33 -2.52 -8.61
CA SER A 271 9.04 -2.79 -7.21
C SER A 271 7.92 -3.81 -7.05
N THR A 272 8.10 -4.71 -6.10
CA THR A 272 7.07 -5.66 -5.69
C THR A 272 5.94 -4.96 -4.92
N VAL A 273 4.81 -5.63 -4.76
CA VAL A 273 3.72 -5.18 -3.87
C VAL A 273 4.21 -5.04 -2.43
N THR A 274 5.07 -5.96 -1.97
CA THR A 274 5.65 -5.90 -0.62
C THR A 274 6.48 -4.65 -0.41
N GLU A 275 7.35 -4.29 -1.37
CA GLU A 275 8.16 -3.06 -1.29
C GLU A 275 7.30 -1.79 -1.31
N LEU A 276 6.19 -1.78 -2.06
CA LEU A 276 5.22 -0.67 -2.00
C LEU A 276 4.61 -0.52 -0.61
N LEU A 277 4.22 -1.63 0.03
CA LEU A 277 3.66 -1.62 1.38
C LEU A 277 4.70 -1.25 2.44
N GLN A 278 5.96 -1.65 2.27
CA GLN A 278 7.07 -1.21 3.12
C GLN A 278 7.35 0.29 2.96
N ALA A 279 7.26 0.83 1.75
CA ALA A 279 7.38 2.26 1.51
C ALA A 279 6.22 3.05 2.18
N ALA A 280 4.98 2.54 2.10
CA ALA A 280 3.84 3.10 2.82
C ALA A 280 4.04 3.05 4.35
N GLU A 281 4.65 1.98 4.86
CA GLU A 281 4.96 1.81 6.29
C GLU A 281 5.85 2.94 6.82
N TYR A 282 6.81 3.46 6.05
CA TYR A 282 7.64 4.61 6.44
C TYR A 282 6.81 5.86 6.72
N ILE A 283 5.81 6.13 5.88
CA ILE A 283 4.92 7.29 6.03
C ILE A 283 4.01 7.09 7.26
N LEU A 284 3.41 5.90 7.37
CA LEU A 284 2.53 5.54 8.49
C LEU A 284 3.26 5.57 9.83
N ALA A 285 4.48 5.04 9.89
CA ALA A 285 5.32 5.03 11.08
C ALA A 285 5.73 6.44 11.55
N GLY A 286 5.76 7.39 10.63
CA GLY A 286 5.94 8.81 10.91
C GLY A 286 4.71 9.48 11.54
N GLY A 287 3.54 8.82 11.52
CA GLY A 287 2.29 9.33 12.08
C GLY A 287 1.28 9.85 11.05
N ASN A 288 1.60 9.79 9.75
CA ASN A 288 0.67 10.18 8.69
C ASN A 288 -0.12 8.96 8.19
N GLU A 289 -1.36 8.81 8.66
CA GLU A 289 -2.26 7.71 8.31
C GLU A 289 -3.00 7.93 6.97
N ARG A 290 -2.85 9.10 6.34
CA ARG A 290 -3.56 9.50 5.13
C ARG A 290 -2.80 9.10 3.86
N VAL A 291 -2.52 7.79 3.70
CA VAL A 291 -1.76 7.25 2.58
C VAL A 291 -2.70 6.60 1.56
N ILE A 292 -2.48 6.91 0.28
CA ILE A 292 -3.19 6.38 -0.88
C ILE A 292 -2.16 5.66 -1.75
N LEU A 293 -2.38 4.40 -2.06
CA LEU A 293 -1.50 3.64 -2.96
C LEU A 293 -1.91 3.86 -4.43
N CYS A 294 -0.92 3.88 -5.32
CA CYS A 294 -1.19 4.01 -6.76
C CYS A 294 -0.38 3.00 -7.58
N GLU A 295 -1.09 2.02 -8.16
CA GLU A 295 -0.52 1.16 -9.20
C GLU A 295 -0.40 1.97 -10.51
N ARG A 296 0.74 1.84 -11.24
CA ARG A 296 1.01 2.62 -12.47
C ARG A 296 1.76 1.85 -13.55
N GLY A 297 1.79 0.55 -13.43
CA GLY A 297 2.54 -0.33 -14.30
C GLY A 297 3.98 -0.59 -13.83
N ILE A 298 4.44 -1.78 -14.15
CA ILE A 298 5.78 -2.27 -13.85
C ILE A 298 6.55 -2.51 -15.15
N ARG A 299 7.87 -2.43 -15.07
CA ARG A 299 8.74 -2.76 -16.20
C ARG A 299 8.82 -4.27 -16.34
N THR A 300 8.51 -4.75 -17.54
CA THR A 300 8.63 -6.15 -17.94
C THR A 300 9.47 -6.24 -19.21
N PHE A 301 9.56 -7.42 -19.82
CA PHE A 301 10.19 -7.63 -21.12
C PHE A 301 9.35 -7.08 -22.28
N GLU A 302 8.06 -6.76 -22.04
CA GLU A 302 7.14 -6.22 -23.07
C GLU A 302 7.47 -4.76 -23.39
N THR A 303 7.42 -4.40 -24.67
CA THR A 303 7.82 -3.09 -25.19
C THR A 303 6.72 -2.34 -25.94
N ASP A 304 5.57 -2.97 -26.22
CA ASP A 304 4.46 -2.35 -26.94
C ASP A 304 3.68 -1.34 -26.11
N SER A 305 3.75 -1.46 -24.79
CA SER A 305 3.31 -0.45 -23.83
C SER A 305 4.49 0.14 -23.06
N ARG A 306 4.33 1.33 -22.50
CA ARG A 306 5.41 1.98 -21.70
C ARG A 306 5.76 1.15 -20.46
N ALA A 307 4.76 0.52 -19.84
CA ALA A 307 4.88 -0.40 -18.74
C ALA A 307 3.68 -1.35 -18.72
N THR A 308 3.85 -2.55 -18.21
CA THR A 308 2.75 -3.50 -18.03
C THR A 308 1.92 -3.11 -16.82
N LEU A 309 0.65 -2.75 -17.01
CA LEU A 309 -0.24 -2.50 -15.88
C LEU A 309 -0.53 -3.81 -15.14
N ASP A 310 -0.13 -3.87 -13.87
CA ASP A 310 -0.34 -5.05 -13.02
C ASP A 310 -1.75 -5.04 -12.42
N ILE A 311 -2.73 -5.48 -13.22
CA ILE A 311 -4.14 -5.57 -12.79
C ILE A 311 -4.28 -6.50 -11.59
N ALA A 312 -3.48 -7.58 -11.50
CA ALA A 312 -3.53 -8.51 -10.38
C ALA A 312 -3.08 -7.87 -9.05
N ALA A 313 -2.24 -6.84 -9.10
CA ALA A 313 -1.84 -6.11 -7.90
C ALA A 313 -3.03 -5.46 -7.18
N ILE A 314 -4.10 -5.09 -7.88
CA ILE A 314 -5.28 -4.45 -7.28
C ILE A 314 -5.94 -5.36 -6.24
N PRO A 315 -6.50 -6.54 -6.58
CA PRO A 315 -7.11 -7.42 -5.59
C PRO A 315 -6.11 -7.95 -4.57
N VAL A 316 -4.82 -8.10 -4.93
CA VAL A 316 -3.76 -8.47 -3.98
C VAL A 316 -3.57 -7.39 -2.93
N LEU A 317 -3.44 -6.12 -3.31
CA LEU A 317 -3.34 -4.99 -2.39
C LEU A 317 -4.60 -4.87 -1.52
N LYS A 318 -5.79 -4.94 -2.10
CA LYS A 318 -7.06 -4.89 -1.35
C LYS A 318 -7.17 -5.99 -0.28
N LYS A 319 -6.51 -7.13 -0.48
CA LYS A 319 -6.44 -8.22 0.50
C LYS A 319 -5.38 -7.97 1.58
N LEU A 320 -4.24 -7.39 1.21
CA LEU A 320 -3.08 -7.25 2.09
C LEU A 320 -3.14 -5.99 2.96
N THR A 321 -3.75 -4.89 2.44
CA THR A 321 -3.76 -3.59 3.12
C THR A 321 -5.17 -3.02 3.25
N HIS A 322 -5.34 -2.12 4.19
CA HIS A 322 -6.55 -1.31 4.39
C HIS A 322 -6.51 0.02 3.61
N LEU A 323 -5.36 0.37 3.05
CA LEU A 323 -5.14 1.64 2.33
C LEU A 323 -5.89 1.64 0.98
N PRO A 324 -6.45 2.77 0.55
CA PRO A 324 -7.11 2.88 -0.75
C PRO A 324 -6.11 2.70 -1.90
N VAL A 325 -6.57 2.07 -2.98
CA VAL A 325 -5.78 1.72 -4.16
C VAL A 325 -6.30 2.46 -5.39
N ILE A 326 -5.56 3.44 -5.86
CA ILE A 326 -5.79 4.17 -7.12
C ILE A 326 -4.96 3.51 -8.23
N VAL A 327 -5.42 3.61 -9.47
CA VAL A 327 -4.68 3.12 -10.65
C VAL A 327 -4.43 4.26 -11.63
N ASP A 328 -3.21 4.34 -12.13
CA ASP A 328 -2.78 5.28 -13.16
C ASP A 328 -2.55 4.52 -14.49
N PRO A 329 -3.57 4.38 -15.33
CA PRO A 329 -3.46 3.70 -16.62
C PRO A 329 -2.65 4.51 -17.64
N SER A 330 -2.61 5.84 -17.51
CA SER A 330 -1.91 6.71 -18.47
C SER A 330 -0.40 6.44 -18.49
N HIS A 331 0.22 6.37 -17.29
CA HIS A 331 1.66 6.10 -17.19
C HIS A 331 2.02 4.63 -17.44
N ALA A 332 1.08 3.70 -17.31
CA ALA A 332 1.27 2.31 -17.72
C ALA A 332 1.20 2.17 -19.25
N ALA A 333 0.16 2.71 -19.86
CA ALA A 333 -0.11 2.63 -21.28
C ALA A 333 0.99 3.28 -22.15
N GLY A 334 1.33 4.54 -21.85
CA GLY A 334 2.22 5.34 -22.68
C GLY A 334 1.63 5.80 -24.00
N ARG A 335 0.40 5.37 -24.32
CA ARG A 335 -0.36 5.70 -25.54
C ARG A 335 -1.84 5.89 -25.19
N ALA A 336 -2.46 6.96 -25.71
CA ALA A 336 -3.81 7.38 -25.35
C ALA A 336 -4.88 6.31 -25.65
N GLU A 337 -4.74 5.55 -26.76
CA GLU A 337 -5.69 4.50 -27.16
C GLU A 337 -5.77 3.33 -26.18
N LEU A 338 -4.74 3.09 -25.38
CA LEU A 338 -4.71 2.02 -24.37
C LEU A 338 -5.25 2.46 -23.01
N VAL A 339 -5.38 3.76 -22.76
CA VAL A 339 -5.75 4.29 -21.44
C VAL A 339 -7.16 3.83 -21.04
N ALA A 340 -8.15 3.97 -21.91
CA ALA A 340 -9.52 3.60 -21.59
C ALA A 340 -9.69 2.09 -21.31
N PRO A 341 -9.21 1.16 -22.16
CA PRO A 341 -9.28 -0.27 -21.85
C PRO A 341 -8.62 -0.64 -20.51
N LEU A 342 -7.43 -0.10 -20.23
CA LEU A 342 -6.72 -0.37 -18.96
C LEU A 342 -7.43 0.25 -17.76
N ALA A 343 -8.01 1.44 -17.91
CA ALA A 343 -8.82 2.08 -16.87
C ALA A 343 -10.04 1.23 -16.50
N LEU A 344 -10.79 0.76 -17.51
CA LEU A 344 -11.97 -0.08 -17.27
C LEU A 344 -11.61 -1.42 -16.65
N ALA A 345 -10.49 -2.03 -17.07
CA ALA A 345 -9.98 -3.25 -16.43
C ALA A 345 -9.64 -3.01 -14.94
N ALA A 346 -9.03 -1.87 -14.60
CA ALA A 346 -8.74 -1.51 -13.22
C ALA A 346 -9.99 -1.30 -12.37
N VAL A 347 -11.03 -0.65 -12.94
CA VAL A 347 -12.34 -0.51 -12.27
C VAL A 347 -12.96 -1.88 -12.00
N ALA A 348 -13.01 -2.74 -13.02
CA ALA A 348 -13.54 -4.10 -12.87
C ALA A 348 -12.81 -4.92 -11.81
N ALA A 349 -11.47 -4.76 -11.70
CA ALA A 349 -10.64 -5.42 -10.70
C ALA A 349 -10.80 -4.87 -9.27
N GLY A 350 -11.60 -3.81 -9.07
CA GLY A 350 -11.93 -3.29 -7.75
C GLY A 350 -11.04 -2.15 -7.25
N ALA A 351 -10.42 -1.37 -8.14
CA ALA A 351 -9.71 -0.15 -7.77
C ALA A 351 -10.64 0.85 -7.05
N ASP A 352 -10.09 1.61 -6.11
CA ASP A 352 -10.83 2.67 -5.41
C ASP A 352 -10.88 3.98 -6.21
N GLY A 353 -10.18 4.05 -7.32
CA GLY A 353 -10.22 5.19 -8.23
C GLY A 353 -9.19 5.10 -9.35
N LEU A 354 -9.20 6.11 -10.19
CA LEU A 354 -8.28 6.26 -11.32
C LEU A 354 -7.58 7.62 -11.28
N MET A 355 -6.32 7.64 -11.73
CA MET A 355 -5.59 8.87 -12.04
C MET A 355 -5.31 8.91 -13.54
N VAL A 356 -5.88 9.88 -14.25
CA VAL A 356 -5.82 9.96 -15.72
C VAL A 356 -5.18 11.26 -16.17
N GLU A 357 -4.26 11.18 -17.12
CA GLU A 357 -3.71 12.36 -17.76
C GLU A 357 -4.66 12.89 -18.84
N VAL A 358 -5.04 14.16 -18.68
CA VAL A 358 -5.98 14.87 -19.57
C VAL A 358 -5.35 16.20 -19.97
N HIS A 359 -5.36 16.50 -21.27
CA HIS A 359 -4.81 17.73 -21.80
C HIS A 359 -5.79 18.34 -22.81
N ASP A 360 -5.88 19.67 -22.86
CA ASP A 360 -6.73 20.38 -23.83
C ASP A 360 -6.28 20.15 -25.28
N ARG A 361 -4.98 20.06 -25.50
CA ARG A 361 -4.33 19.80 -26.80
C ARG A 361 -3.16 18.83 -26.65
N PRO A 362 -3.41 17.51 -26.57
CA PRO A 362 -2.36 16.52 -26.30
C PRO A 362 -1.17 16.57 -27.23
N ALA A 363 -1.37 16.90 -28.52
CA ALA A 363 -0.29 16.99 -29.49
C ALA A 363 0.69 18.14 -29.23
N CYS A 364 0.33 19.13 -28.41
CA CYS A 364 1.16 20.28 -28.07
C CYS A 364 1.69 20.21 -26.64
N ALA A 365 1.43 19.13 -25.91
CA ALA A 365 1.84 18.97 -24.52
C ALA A 365 3.38 18.98 -24.37
N LEU A 366 3.88 19.72 -23.38
CA LEU A 366 5.33 19.79 -23.07
C LEU A 366 5.86 18.51 -22.43
N SER A 367 4.94 17.68 -21.88
CA SER A 367 5.29 16.38 -21.31
C SER A 367 4.20 15.35 -21.55
N ASP A 368 4.62 14.12 -21.86
CA ASP A 368 3.81 12.89 -21.92
C ASP A 368 2.51 13.00 -22.79
N GLY A 369 2.51 13.85 -23.83
CA GLY A 369 1.36 14.10 -24.70
C GLY A 369 0.81 12.85 -25.40
N ALA A 370 1.67 11.88 -25.74
CA ALA A 370 1.27 10.63 -26.40
C ALA A 370 0.26 9.79 -25.59
N GLN A 371 0.28 9.88 -24.27
CA GLN A 371 -0.60 9.12 -23.37
C GLN A 371 -1.75 9.96 -22.81
N ALA A 372 -1.71 11.28 -22.96
CA ALA A 372 -2.76 12.16 -22.46
C ALA A 372 -4.04 12.00 -23.28
N LEU A 373 -5.18 11.87 -22.61
CA LEU A 373 -6.49 11.94 -23.24
C LEU A 373 -6.83 13.40 -23.56
N SER A 374 -7.56 13.64 -24.65
CA SER A 374 -8.28 14.90 -24.81
C SER A 374 -9.43 14.98 -23.79
N CYS A 375 -9.95 16.19 -23.54
CA CYS A 375 -11.11 16.36 -22.66
C CYS A 375 -12.31 15.51 -23.12
N ASP A 376 -12.58 15.42 -24.44
CA ASP A 376 -13.68 14.63 -24.98
C ASP A 376 -13.47 13.11 -24.82
N GLN A 377 -12.22 12.64 -24.89
CA GLN A 377 -11.90 11.24 -24.58
C GLN A 377 -12.10 10.94 -23.10
N PHE A 378 -11.74 11.87 -22.23
CA PHE A 378 -11.96 11.72 -20.79
C PHE A 378 -13.45 11.73 -20.44
N ASP A 379 -14.26 12.60 -21.05
CA ASP A 379 -15.74 12.61 -20.87
C ASP A 379 -16.34 11.23 -21.17
N ARG A 380 -15.93 10.61 -22.31
CA ARG A 380 -16.37 9.25 -22.69
C ARG A 380 -15.93 8.22 -21.67
N LEU A 381 -14.66 8.25 -21.26
CA LEU A 381 -14.14 7.32 -20.25
C LEU A 381 -14.90 7.45 -18.93
N ALA A 382 -15.13 8.67 -18.44
CA ALA A 382 -15.88 8.90 -17.22
C ALA A 382 -17.33 8.38 -17.28
N GLY A 383 -17.97 8.45 -18.46
CA GLY A 383 -19.25 7.81 -18.73
C GLY A 383 -19.19 6.29 -18.58
N GLN A 384 -18.26 5.66 -19.29
CA GLN A 384 -18.04 4.20 -19.22
C GLN A 384 -17.71 3.71 -17.80
N VAL A 385 -16.91 4.47 -17.06
CA VAL A 385 -16.59 4.16 -15.66
C VAL A 385 -17.86 4.15 -14.80
N ARG A 386 -18.73 5.18 -14.93
CA ARG A 386 -20.01 5.21 -14.18
C ARG A 386 -20.92 4.03 -14.49
N GLU A 387 -20.98 3.60 -15.75
CA GLU A 387 -21.75 2.42 -16.15
C GLU A 387 -21.19 1.12 -15.60
N LEU A 388 -19.85 1.01 -15.49
CA LEU A 388 -19.19 -0.21 -15.03
C LEU A 388 -19.17 -0.35 -13.50
N LEU A 389 -19.12 0.75 -12.73
CA LEU A 389 -18.98 0.75 -11.29
C LEU A 389 -19.94 -0.17 -10.51
N PRO A 390 -21.23 -0.30 -10.88
CA PRO A 390 -22.16 -1.22 -10.20
C PRO A 390 -21.77 -2.69 -10.35
N HIS A 391 -20.91 -3.03 -11.31
CA HIS A 391 -20.48 -4.39 -11.62
C HIS A 391 -19.03 -4.69 -11.20
N ALA A 392 -18.35 -3.71 -10.59
CA ALA A 392 -16.95 -3.84 -10.17
C ALA A 392 -16.80 -4.77 -8.95
N CYS A 393 -15.66 -5.46 -8.84
CA CYS A 393 -15.27 -6.31 -7.71
C CYS A 393 -14.83 -5.47 -6.48
N ARG A 394 -15.75 -4.71 -5.87
CA ARG A 394 -15.44 -3.78 -4.75
C ARG A 394 -15.85 -4.35 -3.40
#